data_d814a05c4251e41b7d5e97464cb71505
#
_entry.id   d814a05c4251e41b7d5e97464cb71505
#
_cell.length_a   1.000
_cell.length_b   1.000
_cell.length_c   1.000
_cell.angle_alpha   90.00
_cell.angle_beta   90.00
_cell.angle_gamma   90.00
#
_symmetry.space_group_name_H-M   'P 1'
#
loop_
_entity.id
_entity.type
_entity.pdbx_description
1 polymer ?
#
loop_
_entity_poly.entity_id
_entity_poly.type
_entity_poly.pdbx_seq_one_letter_code
_entity_poly.pdbx_strand_id
1 'polypeptide(L)'
;MKIRIQLLSACMLAATVPAWSNGGGSMSAPEMRAPREQTPEEQAKILYNEGVHDVKKADKYQASATEQSDARKKERAAKEAQEYYASALSRFQQAAQNDPRMPEAWNYVGYTNRKLGHYDMALKAYEQALTLKPGFPDALEYRGEAFLGLNRVTDAQQAYLDLFASNRALADKLLVAMRGWLDTQRASATADAQTVSEMDKWIQERSTIAAQTASLTREGTAASWK
;
A
#
# COMPACT_ATOMS: atom_id res chain seq x y z
N MET A 1 -18.40 -19.99 -40.36
CA MET A 1 -18.29 -18.54 -40.63
C MET A 1 -16.79 -18.20 -40.76
N LYS A 2 -16.31 -17.99 -41.98
CA LYS A 2 -14.89 -17.84 -42.32
C LYS A 2 -14.52 -16.36 -42.18
N ILE A 3 -13.62 -16.04 -41.22
CA ILE A 3 -13.09 -14.68 -41.04
C ILE A 3 -11.92 -14.50 -42.03
N ARG A 4 -12.06 -13.58 -42.96
CA ARG A 4 -11.01 -13.18 -43.91
C ARG A 4 -10.14 -12.13 -43.24
N ILE A 5 -8.87 -12.44 -43.07
CA ILE A 5 -7.84 -11.48 -42.72
C ILE A 5 -7.41 -10.74 -43.97
N GLN A 6 -7.67 -9.43 -44.04
CA GLN A 6 -7.14 -8.58 -45.10
C GLN A 6 -5.74 -8.05 -44.67
N LEU A 7 -4.74 -8.45 -45.43
CA LEU A 7 -3.41 -7.85 -45.42
C LEU A 7 -3.43 -6.52 -46.14
N LEU A 8 -3.20 -5.43 -45.42
CA LEU A 8 -2.98 -4.10 -46.01
C LEU A 8 -1.50 -3.99 -46.43
N SER A 9 -1.28 -4.01 -47.75
CA SER A 9 0.00 -3.78 -48.39
C SER A 9 0.37 -2.31 -48.29
N ALA A 10 1.46 -1.95 -47.62
CA ALA A 10 1.97 -0.58 -47.57
C ALA A 10 2.83 -0.32 -48.82
N CYS A 11 2.36 0.56 -49.72
CA CYS A 11 3.12 1.11 -50.85
C CYS A 11 4.24 2.01 -50.35
N MET A 12 5.49 1.63 -50.58
CA MET A 12 6.66 2.53 -50.49
C MET A 12 6.64 3.50 -51.71
N LEU A 13 6.43 4.77 -51.43
CA LEU A 13 6.72 5.85 -52.37
C LEU A 13 8.23 6.24 -52.18
N ALA A 14 9.05 5.87 -53.14
CA ALA A 14 10.42 6.36 -53.24
C ALA A 14 10.41 7.80 -53.76
N ALA A 15 10.69 8.77 -52.90
CA ALA A 15 10.97 10.13 -53.30
C ALA A 15 12.43 10.31 -53.64
N THR A 16 12.76 10.51 -54.92
CA THR A 16 14.09 10.89 -55.40
C THR A 16 14.37 12.34 -55.06
N VAL A 17 15.40 12.60 -54.21
CA VAL A 17 15.89 13.95 -53.89
C VAL A 17 17.10 14.25 -54.81
N PRO A 18 17.19 15.41 -55.45
CA PRO A 18 18.34 15.76 -56.27
C PRO A 18 19.56 16.07 -55.38
N ALA A 19 20.71 15.53 -55.76
CA ALA A 19 21.98 15.81 -55.13
C ALA A 19 22.41 17.26 -55.42
N TRP A 20 22.50 18.07 -54.38
CA TRP A 20 23.24 19.33 -54.43
C TRP A 20 24.57 19.13 -53.73
N SER A 21 25.66 19.03 -54.55
CA SER A 21 27.01 19.13 -54.06
C SER A 21 27.38 20.59 -53.81
N ASN A 22 27.62 20.98 -52.59
CA ASN A 22 28.56 22.08 -52.32
C ASN A 22 29.20 21.95 -50.91
N GLY A 23 30.46 21.93 -50.90
CA GLY A 23 31.53 22.28 -50.02
C GLY A 23 31.34 22.38 -48.50
N GLY A 24 32.12 21.55 -47.77
CA GLY A 24 32.91 22.00 -46.65
C GLY A 24 32.14 22.27 -45.32
N GLY A 25 32.25 21.33 -44.43
CA GLY A 25 31.93 21.53 -43.03
C GLY A 25 31.21 20.31 -42.43
N SER A 26 31.97 19.35 -41.93
CA SER A 26 31.46 18.24 -41.16
C SER A 26 30.94 18.76 -39.82
N MET A 27 29.70 19.29 -39.81
CA MET A 27 28.91 19.36 -38.59
C MET A 27 28.23 18.01 -38.41
N SER A 28 28.80 17.18 -37.55
CA SER A 28 28.12 15.99 -37.06
C SER A 28 26.79 16.44 -36.46
N ALA A 29 25.68 16.12 -37.13
CA ALA A 29 24.37 16.27 -36.54
C ALA A 29 24.36 15.54 -35.18
N PRO A 30 23.79 16.14 -34.13
CA PRO A 30 23.65 15.41 -32.87
C PRO A 30 22.85 14.15 -33.17
N GLU A 31 23.45 12.99 -32.97
CA GLU A 31 22.73 11.71 -32.96
C GLU A 31 21.60 11.86 -31.95
N MET A 32 20.36 12.02 -32.42
CA MET A 32 19.20 11.87 -31.57
C MET A 32 19.16 10.41 -31.15
N ARG A 33 19.76 10.14 -29.99
CA ARG A 33 19.63 8.83 -29.34
C ARG A 33 18.15 8.52 -29.22
N ALA A 34 17.71 7.43 -29.86
CA ALA A 34 16.38 6.91 -29.65
C ALA A 34 16.09 6.83 -28.13
N PRO A 35 14.87 7.18 -27.69
CA PRO A 35 14.53 7.03 -26.28
C PRO A 35 14.85 5.61 -25.84
N ARG A 36 15.65 5.48 -24.78
CA ARG A 36 15.98 4.17 -24.21
C ARG A 36 14.68 3.55 -23.69
N GLU A 37 14.37 2.34 -24.15
CA GLU A 37 13.28 1.56 -23.58
C GLU A 37 13.52 1.34 -22.08
N GLN A 38 12.48 1.56 -21.27
CA GLN A 38 12.55 1.37 -19.83
C GLN A 38 12.64 -0.12 -19.52
N THR A 39 13.48 -0.50 -18.56
CA THR A 39 13.49 -1.87 -18.05
C THR A 39 12.24 -2.17 -17.25
N PRO A 40 11.86 -3.46 -17.07
CA PRO A 40 10.74 -3.82 -16.20
C PRO A 40 10.87 -3.25 -14.80
N GLU A 41 12.06 -3.24 -14.21
CA GLU A 41 12.33 -2.68 -12.89
C GLU A 41 12.17 -1.14 -12.85
N GLU A 42 12.54 -0.44 -13.93
CA GLU A 42 12.29 1.00 -14.05
C GLU A 42 10.79 1.29 -14.15
N GLN A 43 10.06 0.49 -14.92
CA GLN A 43 8.60 0.58 -15.02
C GLN A 43 7.92 0.25 -13.68
N ALA A 44 8.40 -0.75 -12.94
CA ALA A 44 7.90 -1.09 -11.62
C ALA A 44 7.98 0.11 -10.66
N LYS A 45 9.11 0.82 -10.65
CA LYS A 45 9.30 2.02 -9.82
C LYS A 45 8.36 3.16 -10.20
N ILE A 46 8.13 3.37 -11.49
CA ILE A 46 7.18 4.40 -11.98
C ILE A 46 5.77 4.06 -11.51
N LEU A 47 5.30 2.84 -11.77
CA LEU A 47 3.98 2.38 -11.36
C LEU A 47 3.79 2.43 -9.84
N TYR A 48 4.82 2.05 -9.08
CA TYR A 48 4.82 2.17 -7.62
C TYR A 48 4.61 3.62 -7.18
N ASN A 49 5.37 4.56 -7.73
CA ASN A 49 5.26 5.98 -7.37
C ASN A 49 3.90 6.58 -7.73
N GLU A 50 3.35 6.22 -8.89
CA GLU A 50 2.00 6.60 -9.29
C GLU A 50 0.94 6.00 -8.36
N GLY A 51 1.09 4.73 -7.96
CA GLY A 51 0.23 4.08 -6.98
C GLY A 51 0.26 4.78 -5.63
N VAL A 52 1.46 5.18 -5.14
CA VAL A 52 1.60 5.97 -3.91
C VAL A 52 0.90 7.32 -4.01
N HIS A 53 0.94 7.97 -5.18
CA HIS A 53 0.21 9.21 -5.40
C HIS A 53 -1.31 9.01 -5.31
N ASP A 54 -1.83 7.93 -5.88
CA ASP A 54 -3.25 7.61 -5.79
C ASP A 54 -3.66 7.25 -4.36
N VAL A 55 -2.84 6.51 -3.60
CA VAL A 55 -3.07 6.26 -2.17
C VAL A 55 -3.21 7.55 -1.38
N LYS A 56 -2.32 8.53 -1.59
CA LYS A 56 -2.41 9.83 -0.91
C LYS A 56 -3.71 10.56 -1.20
N LYS A 57 -4.22 10.48 -2.43
CA LYS A 57 -5.54 11.03 -2.79
C LYS A 57 -6.66 10.25 -2.09
N ALA A 58 -6.62 8.91 -2.14
CA ALA A 58 -7.59 8.05 -1.50
C ALA A 58 -7.68 8.32 0.01
N ASP A 59 -6.54 8.40 0.71
CA ASP A 59 -6.47 8.68 2.14
C ASP A 59 -7.06 10.06 2.47
N LYS A 60 -6.82 11.08 1.63
CA LYS A 60 -7.41 12.42 1.79
C LYS A 60 -8.94 12.38 1.65
N TYR A 61 -9.46 11.67 0.65
CA TYR A 61 -10.91 11.52 0.48
C TYR A 61 -11.54 10.69 1.61
N GLN A 62 -10.85 9.64 2.08
CA GLN A 62 -11.29 8.83 3.21
C GLN A 62 -11.38 9.68 4.50
N ALA A 63 -10.38 10.51 4.78
CA ALA A 63 -10.40 11.43 5.90
C ALA A 63 -11.55 12.43 5.77
N SER A 64 -11.72 13.02 4.58
CA SER A 64 -12.85 13.92 4.31
C SER A 64 -14.20 13.25 4.53
N ALA A 65 -14.36 11.98 4.12
CA ALA A 65 -15.59 11.23 4.35
C ALA A 65 -15.87 11.03 5.84
N THR A 66 -14.83 10.87 6.66
CA THR A 66 -14.98 10.70 8.12
C THR A 66 -15.41 11.98 8.81
N GLU A 67 -14.93 13.14 8.34
CA GLU A 67 -15.21 14.45 8.92
C GLU A 67 -16.55 15.05 8.48
N GLN A 68 -17.16 14.55 7.38
CA GLN A 68 -18.40 15.08 6.83
C GLN A 68 -19.62 14.72 7.66
N SER A 69 -20.42 15.73 8.02
CA SER A 69 -21.75 15.55 8.61
C SER A 69 -22.86 15.38 7.56
N ASP A 70 -22.69 15.91 6.35
CA ASP A 70 -23.62 15.75 5.23
C ASP A 70 -23.48 14.35 4.61
N ALA A 71 -24.56 13.57 4.66
CA ALA A 71 -24.55 12.17 4.20
C ALA A 71 -24.17 12.02 2.71
N ARG A 72 -24.65 12.92 1.84
CA ARG A 72 -24.33 12.85 0.38
C ARG A 72 -22.87 13.18 0.11
N LYS A 73 -22.32 14.18 0.81
CA LYS A 73 -20.90 14.54 0.67
C LYS A 73 -20.02 13.42 1.25
N LYS A 74 -20.42 12.84 2.37
CA LYS A 74 -19.73 11.67 2.96
C LYS A 74 -19.69 10.49 1.99
N GLU A 75 -20.82 10.11 1.42
CA GLU A 75 -20.94 9.02 0.44
C GLU A 75 -20.08 9.28 -0.81
N ARG A 76 -20.14 10.50 -1.34
CA ARG A 76 -19.33 10.89 -2.49
C ARG A 76 -17.83 10.80 -2.19
N ALA A 77 -17.38 11.32 -1.06
CA ALA A 77 -15.99 11.25 -0.68
C ALA A 77 -15.52 9.79 -0.44
N ALA A 78 -16.36 8.95 0.18
CA ALA A 78 -16.06 7.53 0.34
C ALA A 78 -15.93 6.81 -1.01
N LYS A 79 -16.80 7.12 -1.98
CA LYS A 79 -16.71 6.56 -3.34
C LYS A 79 -15.44 6.99 -4.05
N GLU A 80 -15.08 8.26 -4.02
CA GLU A 80 -13.82 8.77 -4.58
C GLU A 80 -12.60 8.08 -3.96
N ALA A 81 -12.62 7.87 -2.63
CA ALA A 81 -11.56 7.13 -1.95
C ALA A 81 -11.43 5.70 -2.49
N GLN A 82 -12.53 4.98 -2.65
CA GLN A 82 -12.53 3.62 -3.19
C GLN A 82 -12.01 3.56 -4.63
N GLU A 83 -12.39 4.51 -5.50
CA GLU A 83 -11.91 4.59 -6.88
C GLU A 83 -10.40 4.80 -6.95
N TYR A 84 -9.86 5.70 -6.11
CA TYR A 84 -8.40 5.90 -6.03
C TYR A 84 -7.66 4.70 -5.43
N TYR A 85 -8.22 4.02 -4.40
CA TYR A 85 -7.61 2.78 -3.90
C TYR A 85 -7.61 1.68 -4.96
N ALA A 86 -8.67 1.53 -5.76
CA ALA A 86 -8.73 0.55 -6.85
C ALA A 86 -7.71 0.88 -7.95
N SER A 87 -7.56 2.17 -8.32
CA SER A 87 -6.52 2.62 -9.25
C SER A 87 -5.12 2.31 -8.72
N ALA A 88 -4.84 2.64 -7.47
CA ALA A 88 -3.58 2.36 -6.81
C ALA A 88 -3.29 0.85 -6.79
N LEU A 89 -4.29 0.01 -6.44
CA LEU A 89 -4.16 -1.44 -6.43
C LEU A 89 -3.69 -1.97 -7.80
N SER A 90 -4.32 -1.51 -8.88
CA SER A 90 -3.94 -1.92 -10.24
C SER A 90 -2.47 -1.57 -10.55
N ARG A 91 -2.02 -0.37 -10.17
CA ARG A 91 -0.63 0.07 -10.37
C ARG A 91 0.37 -0.74 -9.55
N PHE A 92 0.07 -1.00 -8.27
CA PHE A 92 0.96 -1.81 -7.43
C PHE A 92 1.03 -3.26 -7.88
N GLN A 93 -0.08 -3.85 -8.37
CA GLN A 93 -0.08 -5.18 -8.96
C GLN A 93 0.81 -5.24 -10.21
N GLN A 94 0.73 -4.25 -11.09
CA GLN A 94 1.62 -4.14 -12.26
C GLN A 94 3.08 -3.93 -11.83
N ALA A 95 3.34 -3.10 -10.81
CA ALA A 95 4.68 -2.93 -10.27
C ALA A 95 5.25 -4.25 -9.73
N ALA A 96 4.45 -5.01 -8.97
CA ALA A 96 4.85 -6.32 -8.45
C ALA A 96 4.99 -7.40 -9.54
N GLN A 97 4.30 -7.26 -10.69
CA GLN A 97 4.49 -8.12 -11.86
C GLN A 97 5.80 -7.78 -12.59
N ASN A 98 6.14 -6.50 -12.73
CA ASN A 98 7.35 -6.04 -13.39
C ASN A 98 8.61 -6.26 -12.53
N ASP A 99 8.49 -6.12 -11.21
CA ASP A 99 9.53 -6.50 -10.24
C ASP A 99 8.94 -7.31 -9.08
N PRO A 100 8.86 -8.64 -9.22
CA PRO A 100 8.33 -9.52 -8.16
C PRO A 100 9.15 -9.51 -6.86
N ARG A 101 10.37 -8.97 -6.88
CA ARG A 101 11.27 -8.88 -5.71
C ARG A 101 11.18 -7.55 -4.98
N MET A 102 10.21 -6.70 -5.30
CA MET A 102 9.97 -5.41 -4.67
C MET A 102 8.99 -5.56 -3.47
N PRO A 103 9.47 -5.69 -2.22
CA PRO A 103 8.61 -5.92 -1.07
C PRO A 103 7.66 -4.74 -0.80
N GLU A 104 8.07 -3.52 -1.15
CA GLU A 104 7.26 -2.31 -1.02
C GLU A 104 6.01 -2.38 -1.93
N ALA A 105 6.13 -2.91 -3.16
CA ALA A 105 4.98 -3.08 -4.06
C ALA A 105 3.99 -4.09 -3.47
N TRP A 106 4.46 -5.23 -2.99
CA TRP A 106 3.60 -6.23 -2.34
C TRP A 106 2.93 -5.68 -1.06
N ASN A 107 3.65 -4.90 -0.26
CA ASN A 107 3.06 -4.25 0.92
C ASN A 107 1.91 -3.30 0.52
N TYR A 108 2.07 -2.51 -0.54
CA TYR A 108 1.01 -1.62 -1.00
C TYR A 108 -0.14 -2.35 -1.72
N VAL A 109 0.11 -3.50 -2.38
CA VAL A 109 -0.97 -4.41 -2.82
C VAL A 109 -1.79 -4.86 -1.62
N GLY A 110 -1.14 -5.23 -0.51
CA GLY A 110 -1.80 -5.55 0.75
C GLY A 110 -2.58 -4.39 1.33
N TYR A 111 -1.95 -3.22 1.44
CA TYR A 111 -2.57 -1.99 1.96
C TYR A 111 -3.85 -1.62 1.20
N THR A 112 -3.78 -1.54 -0.11
CA THR A 112 -4.92 -1.16 -0.95
C THR A 112 -6.04 -2.20 -0.91
N ASN A 113 -5.72 -3.51 -0.92
CA ASN A 113 -6.71 -4.57 -0.72
C ASN A 113 -7.40 -4.44 0.65
N ARG A 114 -6.65 -4.19 1.73
CA ARG A 114 -7.21 -3.97 3.07
C ARG A 114 -8.15 -2.76 3.11
N LYS A 115 -7.75 -1.63 2.51
CA LYS A 115 -8.59 -0.42 2.42
C LYS A 115 -9.86 -0.63 1.61
N LEU A 116 -9.85 -1.57 0.66
CA LEU A 116 -11.02 -1.99 -0.13
C LEU A 116 -11.86 -3.10 0.56
N GLY A 117 -11.45 -3.58 1.74
CA GLY A 117 -12.13 -4.65 2.46
C GLY A 117 -11.79 -6.07 1.98
N HIS A 118 -10.84 -6.24 1.08
CA HIS A 118 -10.41 -7.53 0.55
C HIS A 118 -9.33 -8.14 1.47
N TYR A 119 -9.67 -8.44 2.71
CA TYR A 119 -8.71 -8.78 3.76
C TYR A 119 -7.89 -10.05 3.47
N ASP A 120 -8.49 -11.11 2.91
CA ASP A 120 -7.76 -12.33 2.54
C ASP A 120 -6.70 -12.08 1.46
N MET A 121 -7.01 -11.21 0.49
CA MET A 121 -6.05 -10.80 -0.53
C MET A 121 -4.95 -9.93 0.06
N ALA A 122 -5.30 -9.08 1.02
CA ALA A 122 -4.33 -8.27 1.75
C ALA A 122 -3.33 -9.15 2.51
N LEU A 123 -3.80 -10.15 3.24
CA LEU A 123 -2.93 -11.09 3.97
C LEU A 123 -1.94 -11.80 3.05
N LYS A 124 -2.39 -12.31 1.90
CA LYS A 124 -1.51 -12.95 0.90
C LYS A 124 -0.42 -12.00 0.41
N ALA A 125 -0.77 -10.74 0.15
CA ALA A 125 0.20 -9.77 -0.31
C ALA A 125 1.22 -9.38 0.78
N TYR A 126 0.78 -9.24 2.05
CA TYR A 126 1.69 -9.01 3.17
C TYR A 126 2.63 -10.19 3.41
N GLU A 127 2.15 -11.43 3.24
CA GLU A 127 3.00 -12.62 3.30
C GLU A 127 4.10 -12.61 2.25
N GLN A 128 3.80 -12.18 1.02
CA GLN A 128 4.80 -12.00 -0.03
C GLN A 128 5.81 -10.91 0.35
N ALA A 129 5.35 -9.76 0.83
CA ALA A 129 6.22 -8.68 1.29
C ALA A 129 7.16 -9.14 2.42
N LEU A 130 6.64 -9.90 3.39
CA LEU A 130 7.39 -10.41 4.53
C LEU A 130 8.32 -11.58 4.16
N THR A 131 8.00 -12.36 3.14
CA THR A 131 8.91 -13.37 2.57
C THR A 131 10.13 -12.72 1.94
N LEU A 132 9.94 -11.61 1.22
CA LEU A 132 11.01 -10.85 0.58
C LEU A 132 11.81 -10.02 1.58
N LYS A 133 11.16 -9.48 2.61
CA LYS A 133 11.77 -8.63 3.62
C LYS A 133 11.24 -9.02 5.01
N PRO A 134 11.83 -10.03 5.65
CA PRO A 134 11.48 -10.45 7.00
C PRO A 134 11.60 -9.26 7.98
N GLY A 135 10.57 -9.07 8.81
CA GLY A 135 10.53 -7.96 9.76
C GLY A 135 10.19 -6.60 9.13
N PHE A 136 9.63 -6.54 7.91
CA PHE A 136 9.16 -5.29 7.30
C PHE A 136 8.07 -4.65 8.19
N PRO A 137 8.35 -3.53 8.88
CA PRO A 137 7.50 -3.07 9.97
C PRO A 137 6.09 -2.69 9.52
N ASP A 138 5.97 -1.98 8.38
CA ASP A 138 4.67 -1.56 7.85
C ASP A 138 3.81 -2.77 7.44
N ALA A 139 4.43 -3.80 6.86
CA ALA A 139 3.72 -5.02 6.48
C ALA A 139 3.21 -5.80 7.70
N LEU A 140 3.97 -5.82 8.80
CA LEU A 140 3.56 -6.44 10.06
C LEU A 140 2.37 -5.71 10.69
N GLU A 141 2.43 -4.37 10.73
CA GLU A 141 1.35 -3.54 11.29
C GLU A 141 0.06 -3.66 10.47
N TYR A 142 0.15 -3.49 9.14
CA TYR A 142 -1.01 -3.59 8.28
C TYR A 142 -1.60 -5.01 8.20
N ARG A 143 -0.76 -6.05 8.34
CA ARG A 143 -1.23 -7.42 8.47
C ARG A 143 -2.04 -7.61 9.75
N GLY A 144 -1.61 -7.00 10.86
CA GLY A 144 -2.36 -6.97 12.12
C GLY A 144 -3.75 -6.36 11.95
N GLU A 145 -3.86 -5.23 11.24
CA GLU A 145 -5.15 -4.62 10.92
C GLU A 145 -6.01 -5.50 9.99
N ALA A 146 -5.41 -6.22 9.04
CA ALA A 146 -6.14 -7.14 8.16
C ALA A 146 -6.73 -8.33 8.95
N PHE A 147 -6.03 -8.84 9.96
CA PHE A 147 -6.57 -9.85 10.89
C PHE A 147 -7.79 -9.35 11.64
N LEU A 148 -7.79 -8.09 12.10
CA LEU A 148 -8.98 -7.48 12.72
C LEU A 148 -10.16 -7.44 11.76
N GLY A 149 -9.93 -7.09 10.49
CA GLY A 149 -10.97 -7.08 9.47
C GLY A 149 -11.62 -8.44 9.22
N LEU A 150 -10.91 -9.54 9.52
CA LEU A 150 -11.40 -10.93 9.46
C LEU A 150 -11.88 -11.47 10.80
N ASN A 151 -11.94 -10.65 11.85
CA ASN A 151 -12.20 -11.06 13.24
C ASN A 151 -11.21 -12.13 13.78
N ARG A 152 -10.01 -12.19 13.20
CA ARG A 152 -8.92 -13.08 13.64
C ARG A 152 -8.14 -12.41 14.77
N VAL A 153 -8.81 -12.27 15.92
CA VAL A 153 -8.34 -11.48 17.07
C VAL A 153 -7.00 -11.98 17.62
N THR A 154 -6.85 -13.30 17.76
CA THR A 154 -5.61 -13.90 18.28
C THR A 154 -4.41 -13.60 17.38
N ASP A 155 -4.60 -13.65 16.05
CA ASP A 155 -3.52 -13.32 15.10
C ASP A 155 -3.14 -11.83 15.16
N ALA A 156 -4.13 -10.95 15.35
CA ALA A 156 -3.89 -9.53 15.54
C ALA A 156 -3.14 -9.25 16.85
N GLN A 157 -3.47 -9.96 17.94
CA GLN A 157 -2.76 -9.87 19.22
C GLN A 157 -1.30 -10.33 19.08
N GLN A 158 -1.05 -11.42 18.35
CA GLN A 158 0.31 -11.89 18.08
C GLN A 158 1.09 -10.86 17.26
N ALA A 159 0.48 -10.29 16.20
CA ALA A 159 1.11 -9.22 15.41
C ALA A 159 1.50 -8.02 16.28
N TYR A 160 0.66 -7.64 17.25
CA TYR A 160 0.98 -6.59 18.21
C TYR A 160 2.20 -6.96 19.07
N LEU A 161 2.27 -8.19 19.60
CA LEU A 161 3.39 -8.63 20.43
C LEU A 161 4.71 -8.61 19.65
N ASP A 162 4.70 -9.05 18.39
CA ASP A 162 5.88 -9.03 17.51
C ASP A 162 6.35 -7.58 17.26
N LEU A 163 5.40 -6.67 17.01
CA LEU A 163 5.70 -5.24 16.85
C LEU A 163 6.16 -4.62 18.18
N PHE A 164 5.56 -5.00 19.30
CA PHE A 164 5.95 -4.47 20.60
C PHE A 164 7.41 -4.78 20.94
N ALA A 165 7.91 -5.93 20.49
CA ALA A 165 9.31 -6.32 20.65
C ALA A 165 10.26 -5.63 19.66
N SER A 166 9.79 -5.25 18.45
CA SER A 166 10.64 -4.79 17.35
C SER A 166 10.43 -3.32 16.97
N ASN A 167 9.20 -2.81 17.02
CA ASN A 167 8.85 -1.44 16.65
C ASN A 167 7.68 -0.91 17.47
N ARG A 168 8.00 -0.26 18.56
CA ARG A 168 7.04 0.26 19.53
C ARG A 168 6.02 1.21 18.94
N ALA A 169 6.45 2.11 18.06
CA ALA A 169 5.57 3.11 17.44
C ALA A 169 4.48 2.44 16.57
N LEU A 170 4.81 1.36 15.86
CA LEU A 170 3.84 0.61 15.07
C LEU A 170 2.97 -0.30 15.94
N ALA A 171 3.50 -0.84 17.05
CA ALA A 171 2.67 -1.52 18.03
C ALA A 171 1.60 -0.60 18.61
N ASP A 172 1.95 0.66 18.94
CA ASP A 172 1.00 1.64 19.45
C ASP A 172 -0.07 2.00 18.39
N LYS A 173 0.31 2.10 17.10
CA LYS A 173 -0.67 2.27 16.01
C LYS A 173 -1.62 1.09 15.90
N LEU A 174 -1.11 -0.13 15.93
CA LEU A 174 -1.96 -1.33 15.88
C LEU A 174 -2.87 -1.41 17.10
N LEU A 175 -2.42 -0.99 18.28
CA LEU A 175 -3.26 -0.93 19.47
C LEU A 175 -4.41 0.08 19.33
N VAL A 176 -4.18 1.21 18.64
CA VAL A 176 -5.24 2.17 18.29
C VAL A 176 -6.24 1.53 17.32
N ALA A 177 -5.77 0.80 16.30
CA ALA A 177 -6.65 0.09 15.37
C ALA A 177 -7.49 -0.98 16.09
N MET A 178 -6.90 -1.71 17.06
CA MET A 178 -7.59 -2.68 17.89
C MET A 178 -8.71 -2.04 18.72
N ARG A 179 -8.49 -0.84 19.27
CA ARG A 179 -9.55 -0.08 19.97
C ARG A 179 -10.68 0.29 19.03
N GLY A 180 -10.37 0.81 17.84
CA GLY A 180 -11.39 1.13 16.83
C GLY A 180 -12.20 -0.09 16.38
N TRP A 181 -11.55 -1.24 16.23
CA TRP A 181 -12.23 -2.50 15.97
C TRP A 181 -13.16 -2.87 17.14
N LEU A 182 -12.68 -2.79 18.39
CA LEU A 182 -13.47 -3.09 19.59
C LEU A 182 -14.71 -2.19 19.68
N ASP A 183 -14.58 -0.90 19.42
CA ASP A 183 -15.72 0.04 19.42
C ASP A 183 -16.74 -0.31 18.32
N THR A 184 -16.28 -0.75 17.14
CA THR A 184 -17.13 -1.24 16.07
C THR A 184 -17.87 -2.52 16.47
N GLN A 185 -17.20 -3.47 17.13
CA GLN A 185 -17.84 -4.69 17.62
C GLN A 185 -18.88 -4.38 18.71
N ARG A 186 -18.58 -3.48 19.65
CA ARG A 186 -19.54 -3.07 20.68
C ARG A 186 -20.82 -2.47 20.11
N ALA A 187 -20.73 -1.79 18.97
CA ALA A 187 -21.88 -1.22 18.27
C ALA A 187 -22.65 -2.26 17.43
N SER A 188 -22.09 -3.44 17.20
CA SER A 188 -22.67 -4.49 16.38
C SER A 188 -23.60 -5.39 17.20
N ALA A 189 -24.83 -5.60 16.70
CA ALA A 189 -25.78 -6.52 17.32
C ALA A 189 -25.38 -8.01 17.18
N THR A 190 -24.40 -8.33 16.32
CA THR A 190 -23.97 -9.70 16.03
C THR A 190 -22.60 -10.04 16.62
N ALA A 191 -22.01 -9.11 17.40
CA ALA A 191 -20.72 -9.35 18.02
C ALA A 191 -20.81 -10.39 19.13
N ASP A 192 -19.76 -11.24 19.23
CA ASP A 192 -19.62 -12.13 20.36
C ASP A 192 -19.17 -11.36 21.60
N ALA A 193 -20.05 -11.30 22.60
CA ALA A 193 -19.83 -10.54 23.83
C ALA A 193 -18.60 -11.02 24.62
N GLN A 194 -18.27 -12.31 24.56
CA GLN A 194 -17.10 -12.86 25.21
C GLN A 194 -15.83 -12.35 24.55
N THR A 195 -15.71 -12.45 23.24
CA THR A 195 -14.59 -11.93 22.46
C THR A 195 -14.38 -10.44 22.69
N VAL A 196 -15.47 -9.66 22.73
CA VAL A 196 -15.42 -8.21 23.01
C VAL A 196 -14.84 -7.95 24.40
N SER A 197 -15.32 -8.66 25.42
CA SER A 197 -14.86 -8.50 26.81
C SER A 197 -13.40 -8.90 26.99
N GLU A 198 -12.99 -10.03 26.41
CA GLU A 198 -11.61 -10.52 26.46
C GLU A 198 -10.65 -9.55 25.74
N MET A 199 -11.04 -9.04 24.59
CA MET A 199 -10.23 -8.07 23.84
C MET A 199 -10.11 -6.74 24.58
N ASP A 200 -11.18 -6.26 25.21
CA ASP A 200 -11.14 -5.03 26.02
C ASP A 200 -10.15 -5.16 27.17
N LYS A 201 -10.24 -6.24 27.93
CA LYS A 201 -9.29 -6.54 29.02
C LYS A 201 -7.85 -6.61 28.49
N TRP A 202 -7.63 -7.32 27.39
CA TRP A 202 -6.31 -7.46 26.80
C TRP A 202 -5.73 -6.11 26.36
N ILE A 203 -6.52 -5.25 25.72
CA ILE A 203 -6.12 -3.89 25.31
C ILE A 203 -5.75 -3.04 26.53
N GLN A 204 -6.54 -3.09 27.61
CA GLN A 204 -6.27 -2.35 28.84
C GLN A 204 -4.93 -2.78 29.47
N GLU A 205 -4.68 -4.08 29.57
CA GLU A 205 -3.42 -4.63 30.07
C GLU A 205 -2.22 -4.18 29.23
N ARG A 206 -2.32 -4.26 27.88
CA ARG A 206 -1.25 -3.82 26.97
C ARG A 206 -1.00 -2.32 27.06
N SER A 207 -2.07 -1.52 27.18
CA SER A 207 -1.97 -0.07 27.35
C SER A 207 -1.21 0.29 28.65
N THR A 208 -1.49 -0.40 29.73
CA THR A 208 -0.81 -0.21 31.03
C THR A 208 0.68 -0.55 30.91
N ILE A 209 1.01 -1.71 30.33
CA ILE A 209 2.40 -2.13 30.11
C ILE A 209 3.13 -1.15 29.19
N ALA A 210 2.47 -0.66 28.13
CA ALA A 210 3.01 0.33 27.22
C ALA A 210 3.38 1.64 27.95
N ALA A 211 2.48 2.14 28.80
CA ALA A 211 2.71 3.35 29.59
C ALA A 211 3.86 3.18 30.61
N GLN A 212 3.88 2.06 31.34
CA GLN A 212 4.94 1.77 32.31
C GLN A 212 6.31 1.67 31.65
N THR A 213 6.40 0.99 30.51
CA THR A 213 7.67 0.85 29.78
C THR A 213 8.16 2.17 29.20
N ALA A 214 7.26 3.04 28.76
CA ALA A 214 7.61 4.37 28.27
C ALA A 214 8.15 5.28 29.39
N SER A 215 7.65 5.15 30.64
CA SER A 215 8.19 5.89 31.79
C SER A 215 9.60 5.43 32.15
N LEU A 216 9.84 4.12 32.21
CA LEU A 216 11.16 3.55 32.49
C LEU A 216 12.21 3.96 31.44
N THR A 217 11.84 4.05 30.18
CA THR A 217 12.74 4.52 29.12
C THR A 217 13.11 5.99 29.29
N ARG A 218 12.19 6.83 29.74
CA ARG A 218 12.47 8.26 30.02
C ARG A 218 13.36 8.43 31.26
N GLU A 219 13.11 7.67 32.31
CA GLU A 219 13.91 7.69 33.53
C GLU A 219 15.31 7.11 33.30
N GLY A 220 15.42 6.02 32.51
CA GLY A 220 16.71 5.42 32.15
C GLY A 220 17.61 6.30 31.30
N THR A 221 17.05 7.18 30.46
CA THR A 221 17.83 8.17 29.70
C THR A 221 18.29 9.35 30.55
N ALA A 222 17.67 9.59 31.70
CA ALA A 222 18.07 10.63 32.66
C ALA A 222 19.18 10.15 33.64
N ALA A 223 19.33 8.86 33.85
CA ALA A 223 20.38 8.27 34.63
C ALA A 223 21.67 8.13 33.80
N SER A 224 22.42 9.22 33.67
CA SER A 224 23.81 9.09 33.22
C SER A 224 24.56 8.18 34.19
N TRP A 225 25.03 7.05 33.73
CA TRP A 225 26.00 6.24 34.44
C TRP A 225 27.29 7.07 34.62
N LYS A 226 27.47 7.68 35.79
CA LYS A 226 28.74 8.27 36.24
C LYS A 226 29.61 7.20 36.83
#